data_62993e330b598484c4f469a1b1d9924e
#
_entry.id   62993e330b598484c4f469a1b1d9924e
#
_cell.length_a   1.000
_cell.length_b   1.000
_cell.length_c   1.000
_cell.angle_alpha   90.00
_cell.angle_beta   90.00
_cell.angle_gamma   90.00
#
_symmetry.space_group_name_H-M   'P 1'
#
loop_
_entity.id
_entity.type
_entity.pdbx_description
1 polymer ?
#
loop_
_entity_poly.entity_id
_entity_poly.type
_entity_poly.pdbx_seq_one_letter_code
_entity_poly.pdbx_strand_id
1 'polypeptide(L)'
;MYVRLVHNRKVAYLKTRFLVNADGLSRNGQVRDAYVLKKCMELIEDYAAKLNRRDIQAWDVLRVRRFLESGSRDSSFSRFADSFIDRMERTGRISNAMIYRAALKSLKGYLNTDDIGFELLTREAISGWIDFLGKTKRAKTLYPTCMRLIFNEAVLVSQDPGSAIEPIVYNPWSQIIIPRSDTPRKKAVGVEECRKFFGFRIPSSGKGAKKAQTGRDVALLSFCLAGMNTVDLYKLRKSDLKNGIICYCRSKTEGRRKDSAYMEMRVTPMAAELIEKYKAPDDDERLLSFDRSYSYARSFVSYVDSGIAKVCEMLGLSKEDYYSFYTFRHTWATIARNECGASLSEVGFAMNHLQRDSVTRGYIKFDFSPAWELNERVMEFVFSPK
;
A
#
# COMPACT_ATOMS: atom_id res chain seq x y z
N MET A 1 35.19 29.96 -8.70
CA MET A 1 36.37 29.49 -7.89
C MET A 1 36.15 28.01 -7.53
N TYR A 2 37.24 27.33 -7.12
CA TYR A 2 37.21 25.93 -6.72
C TYR A 2 37.98 25.75 -5.41
N VAL A 3 37.47 24.89 -4.53
CA VAL A 3 38.23 24.40 -3.38
C VAL A 3 39.00 23.16 -3.82
N ARG A 4 40.29 23.12 -3.61
CA ARG A 4 41.14 21.97 -3.87
C ARG A 4 41.12 21.04 -2.68
N LEU A 5 40.59 19.81 -2.90
CA LEU A 5 40.57 18.74 -1.91
C LEU A 5 41.74 17.79 -2.18
N VAL A 6 42.50 17.47 -1.16
CA VAL A 6 43.56 16.45 -1.23
C VAL A 6 43.24 15.37 -0.18
N HIS A 7 43.11 14.13 -0.60
CA HIS A 7 42.90 13.00 0.28
C HIS A 7 43.63 11.75 -0.26
N ASN A 8 44.35 11.04 0.60
CA ASN A 8 45.16 9.88 0.24
C ASN A 8 46.01 10.10 -1.02
N ARG A 9 46.72 11.25 -1.09
CA ARG A 9 47.60 11.71 -2.23
C ARG A 9 46.86 11.92 -3.56
N LYS A 10 45.55 11.84 -3.60
CA LYS A 10 44.73 12.15 -4.77
C LYS A 10 44.04 13.50 -4.62
N VAL A 11 43.83 14.17 -5.75
CA VAL A 11 43.28 15.54 -5.81
C VAL A 11 41.87 15.50 -6.44
N ALA A 12 40.95 16.26 -5.88
CA ALA A 12 39.66 16.59 -6.48
C ALA A 12 39.40 18.10 -6.32
N TYR A 13 38.45 18.63 -7.09
CA TYR A 13 38.04 20.02 -7.04
C TYR A 13 36.56 20.14 -6.78
N LEU A 14 36.21 21.00 -5.81
CA LEU A 14 34.80 21.32 -5.47
C LEU A 14 34.48 22.68 -6.09
N LYS A 15 33.48 22.75 -6.95
CA LYS A 15 33.03 24.00 -7.55
C LYS A 15 32.31 24.84 -6.50
N THR A 16 32.72 26.11 -6.35
CA THR A 16 32.02 27.07 -5.49
C THR A 16 31.09 27.95 -6.32
N ARG A 17 30.16 28.62 -5.65
CA ARG A 17 29.30 29.65 -6.24
C ARG A 17 29.96 31.02 -6.30
N PHE A 18 31.18 31.14 -5.77
CA PHE A 18 31.88 32.40 -5.68
C PHE A 18 32.62 32.68 -6.98
N LEU A 19 32.54 33.96 -7.41
CA LEU A 19 33.19 34.50 -8.56
C LEU A 19 34.07 35.68 -8.09
N VAL A 20 35.23 35.83 -8.66
CA VAL A 20 36.15 36.96 -8.44
C VAL A 20 36.52 37.55 -9.78
N ASN A 21 36.36 38.84 -9.91
CA ASN A 21 36.79 39.63 -11.08
C ASN A 21 38.32 39.85 -11.04
N ALA A 22 38.90 40.28 -12.16
CA ALA A 22 40.34 40.54 -12.29
C ALA A 22 40.87 41.51 -11.22
N ASP A 23 40.06 42.52 -10.85
CA ASP A 23 40.42 43.53 -9.85
C ASP A 23 40.45 42.96 -8.41
N GLY A 24 39.73 41.88 -8.16
CA GLY A 24 39.74 41.16 -6.89
C GLY A 24 40.89 40.16 -6.73
N LEU A 25 41.80 40.07 -7.73
CA LEU A 25 42.99 39.23 -7.69
C LEU A 25 44.27 40.07 -7.56
N SER A 26 45.25 39.53 -6.82
CA SER A 26 46.63 40.09 -6.81
C SER A 26 47.35 39.75 -8.11
N ARG A 27 48.49 40.41 -8.37
CA ARG A 27 49.40 40.08 -9.51
C ARG A 27 49.82 38.60 -9.50
N ASN A 28 49.84 37.96 -8.35
CA ASN A 28 50.18 36.54 -8.17
C ASN A 28 48.96 35.62 -8.20
N GLY A 29 47.80 36.10 -8.61
CA GLY A 29 46.55 35.33 -8.71
C GLY A 29 45.88 35.01 -7.37
N GLN A 30 46.30 35.63 -6.26
CA GLN A 30 45.64 35.44 -4.96
C GLN A 30 44.42 36.34 -4.85
N VAL A 31 43.35 35.82 -4.24
CA VAL A 31 42.12 36.55 -3.99
C VAL A 31 42.37 37.66 -2.96
N ARG A 32 42.01 38.89 -3.30
CA ARG A 32 42.10 40.09 -2.44
C ARG A 32 40.72 40.55 -1.96
N ASP A 33 39.65 40.18 -2.64
CA ASP A 33 38.31 40.55 -2.24
C ASP A 33 38.03 40.00 -0.85
N ALA A 34 37.92 40.88 0.14
CA ALA A 34 37.73 40.51 1.55
C ALA A 34 36.41 39.78 1.81
N TYR A 35 35.35 40.11 1.08
CA TYR A 35 34.06 39.43 1.21
C TYR A 35 34.14 37.99 0.70
N VAL A 36 34.72 37.79 -0.48
CA VAL A 36 34.93 36.50 -1.09
C VAL A 36 35.85 35.63 -0.25
N LEU A 37 36.94 36.19 0.27
CA LEU A 37 37.85 35.49 1.19
C LEU A 37 37.12 35.02 2.44
N LYS A 38 36.37 35.90 3.09
CA LYS A 38 35.57 35.55 4.27
C LYS A 38 34.60 34.39 3.96
N LYS A 39 33.89 34.47 2.84
CA LYS A 39 32.92 33.41 2.44
C LYS A 39 33.60 32.08 2.07
N CYS A 40 34.81 32.14 1.49
CA CYS A 40 35.59 30.93 1.25
C CYS A 40 36.10 30.29 2.55
N MET A 41 36.50 31.11 3.53
CA MET A 41 36.91 30.60 4.85
C MET A 41 35.75 29.95 5.59
N GLU A 42 34.58 30.60 5.65
CA GLU A 42 33.36 30.01 6.21
C GLU A 42 33.02 28.64 5.57
N LEU A 43 33.15 28.54 4.24
CA LEU A 43 32.93 27.29 3.50
C LEU A 43 33.96 26.21 3.85
N ILE A 44 35.24 26.56 3.96
CA ILE A 44 36.31 25.62 4.31
C ILE A 44 36.13 25.12 5.76
N GLU A 45 35.76 26.01 6.68
CA GLU A 45 35.44 25.67 8.07
C GLU A 45 34.26 24.68 8.15
N ASP A 46 33.19 24.91 7.37
CA ASP A 46 32.06 23.99 7.28
C ASP A 46 32.49 22.62 6.74
N TYR A 47 33.32 22.60 5.69
CA TYR A 47 33.86 21.35 5.15
C TYR A 47 34.75 20.61 6.16
N ALA A 48 35.60 21.33 6.88
CA ALA A 48 36.46 20.75 7.90
C ALA A 48 35.62 20.19 9.07
N ALA A 49 34.62 20.94 9.52
CA ALA A 49 33.73 20.49 10.57
C ALA A 49 32.95 19.22 10.16
N LYS A 50 32.51 19.13 8.90
CA LYS A 50 31.85 17.92 8.36
C LYS A 50 32.77 16.71 8.34
N LEU A 51 34.00 16.88 7.89
CA LEU A 51 35.01 15.82 7.78
C LEU A 51 35.45 15.32 9.16
N ASN A 52 35.66 16.25 10.11
CA ASN A 52 36.09 15.90 11.47
C ASN A 52 35.09 15.05 12.27
N ARG A 53 33.83 15.02 11.84
CA ARG A 53 32.79 14.18 12.45
C ARG A 53 32.75 12.76 11.88
N ARG A 54 33.66 12.40 10.98
CA ARG A 54 33.66 11.14 10.25
C ARG A 54 35.03 10.49 10.21
N ASP A 55 35.05 9.16 10.24
CA ASP A 55 36.24 8.41 9.85
C ASP A 55 36.27 8.29 8.32
N ILE A 56 37.13 9.08 7.69
CA ILE A 56 37.28 9.15 6.23
C ILE A 56 38.53 8.41 5.72
N GLN A 57 39.29 7.72 6.59
CA GLN A 57 40.55 7.12 6.23
C GLN A 57 40.46 6.13 5.07
N ALA A 58 39.38 5.33 5.09
CA ALA A 58 39.12 4.33 4.05
C ALA A 58 38.40 4.86 2.79
N TRP A 59 38.09 6.17 2.75
CA TRP A 59 37.39 6.76 1.61
C TRP A 59 38.39 7.14 0.49
N ASP A 60 37.91 7.07 -0.76
CA ASP A 60 38.61 7.68 -1.88
C ASP A 60 38.30 9.20 -1.97
N VAL A 61 39.09 9.94 -2.70
CA VAL A 61 38.95 11.41 -2.85
C VAL A 61 37.63 11.79 -3.53
N LEU A 62 37.10 10.94 -4.42
CA LEU A 62 35.81 11.20 -5.12
C LEU A 62 34.64 11.01 -4.19
N ARG A 63 34.76 10.09 -3.24
CA ARG A 63 33.75 9.90 -2.19
C ARG A 63 33.76 11.08 -1.22
N VAL A 64 34.93 11.54 -0.79
CA VAL A 64 35.06 12.73 0.05
C VAL A 64 34.53 13.97 -0.68
N ARG A 65 34.84 14.14 -1.95
CA ARG A 65 34.30 15.23 -2.78
C ARG A 65 32.77 15.17 -2.82
N ARG A 66 32.18 14.03 -3.16
CA ARG A 66 30.70 13.85 -3.21
C ARG A 66 30.07 14.18 -1.88
N PHE A 67 30.65 13.70 -0.79
CA PHE A 67 30.18 13.99 0.57
C PHE A 67 30.13 15.50 0.86
N LEU A 68 31.19 16.25 0.47
CA LEU A 68 31.23 17.69 0.66
C LEU A 68 30.32 18.46 -0.30
N GLU A 69 30.12 17.98 -1.54
CA GLU A 69 29.19 18.55 -2.53
C GLU A 69 27.73 18.31 -2.18
N SER A 70 27.41 17.18 -1.55
CA SER A 70 26.05 16.78 -1.22
C SER A 70 25.38 17.68 -0.19
N GLY A 71 26.15 18.39 0.61
CA GLY A 71 25.64 19.28 1.66
C GLY A 71 24.80 18.56 2.71
N SER A 72 24.13 19.29 3.60
CA SER A 72 23.20 18.73 4.60
C SER A 72 21.94 18.08 3.97
N ARG A 73 21.85 18.07 2.64
CA ARG A 73 20.69 17.52 1.92
C ARG A 73 20.63 16.01 1.92
N ASP A 74 21.75 15.31 1.94
CA ASP A 74 21.81 13.84 1.81
C ASP A 74 21.74 13.10 3.15
N SER A 75 21.68 13.82 4.26
CA SER A 75 21.39 13.27 5.59
C SER A 75 19.90 13.28 5.94
N SER A 76 19.02 13.72 5.02
CA SER A 76 17.59 13.80 5.26
C SER A 76 16.90 12.45 4.99
N PHE A 77 16.43 11.82 6.06
CA PHE A 77 15.52 10.68 5.98
C PHE A 77 14.21 11.03 5.27
N SER A 78 13.67 12.23 5.51
CA SER A 78 12.42 12.68 4.87
C SER A 78 12.52 12.69 3.36
N ARG A 79 13.60 13.23 2.80
CA ARG A 79 13.81 13.28 1.34
C ARG A 79 14.00 11.90 0.73
N PHE A 80 14.76 11.05 1.42
CA PHE A 80 14.89 9.66 1.00
C PHE A 80 13.53 8.96 0.99
N ALA A 81 12.74 9.15 2.06
CA ALA A 81 11.40 8.58 2.18
C ALA A 81 10.44 9.08 1.08
N ASP A 82 10.44 10.38 0.78
CA ASP A 82 9.64 10.95 -0.30
C ASP A 82 10.03 10.35 -1.66
N SER A 83 11.34 10.24 -1.97
CA SER A 83 11.84 9.60 -3.18
C SER A 83 11.44 8.12 -3.28
N PHE A 84 11.48 7.39 -2.17
CA PHE A 84 11.04 6.00 -2.09
C PHE A 84 9.53 5.88 -2.36
N ILE A 85 8.72 6.75 -1.78
CA ILE A 85 7.27 6.79 -1.96
C ILE A 85 6.91 7.14 -3.40
N ASP A 86 7.57 8.13 -4.00
CA ASP A 86 7.36 8.51 -5.40
C ASP A 86 7.71 7.38 -6.38
N ARG A 87 8.75 6.60 -6.07
CA ARG A 87 9.08 5.37 -6.81
C ARG A 87 7.96 4.34 -6.72
N MET A 88 7.33 4.19 -5.54
CA MET A 88 6.17 3.31 -5.38
C MET A 88 4.98 3.78 -6.22
N GLU A 89 4.71 5.07 -6.30
CA GLU A 89 3.63 5.63 -7.13
C GLU A 89 3.88 5.39 -8.62
N ARG A 90 5.10 5.67 -9.08
CA ARG A 90 5.49 5.41 -10.47
C ARG A 90 5.41 3.94 -10.88
N THR A 91 5.61 3.03 -9.93
CA THR A 91 5.47 1.57 -10.16
C THR A 91 4.05 1.05 -9.95
N GLY A 92 3.04 1.93 -9.88
CA GLY A 92 1.62 1.55 -9.76
C GLY A 92 1.18 1.12 -8.36
N ARG A 93 2.04 1.19 -7.34
CA ARG A 93 1.72 0.81 -5.95
C ARG A 93 1.06 1.94 -5.16
N ILE A 94 0.10 2.63 -5.78
CA ILE A 94 -0.52 3.86 -5.28
C ILE A 94 -1.10 3.71 -3.85
N SER A 95 -1.86 2.62 -3.61
CA SER A 95 -2.47 2.39 -2.29
C SER A 95 -1.44 2.23 -1.17
N ASN A 96 -0.31 1.59 -1.46
CA ASN A 96 0.78 1.47 -0.50
C ASN A 96 1.48 2.82 -0.30
N ALA A 97 1.80 3.53 -1.37
CA ALA A 97 2.41 4.86 -1.32
C ALA A 97 1.63 5.82 -0.42
N MET A 98 0.29 5.83 -0.52
CA MET A 98 -0.57 6.63 0.36
C MET A 98 -0.39 6.30 1.86
N ILE A 99 -0.23 5.01 2.19
CA ILE A 99 -0.01 4.57 3.58
C ILE A 99 1.36 5.05 4.07
N TYR A 100 2.40 4.88 3.24
CA TYR A 100 3.75 5.32 3.56
C TYR A 100 3.82 6.84 3.74
N ARG A 101 3.15 7.61 2.87
CA ARG A 101 3.04 9.08 2.97
C ARG A 101 2.32 9.50 4.26
N ALA A 102 1.24 8.82 4.64
CA ALA A 102 0.54 9.07 5.90
C ALA A 102 1.42 8.75 7.12
N ALA A 103 2.22 7.68 7.07
CA ALA A 103 3.15 7.32 8.13
C ALA A 103 4.27 8.37 8.28
N LEU A 104 4.86 8.82 7.17
CA LEU A 104 5.87 9.88 7.18
C LEU A 104 5.31 11.20 7.73
N LYS A 105 4.10 11.59 7.29
CA LYS A 105 3.40 12.77 7.82
C LYS A 105 3.16 12.67 9.33
N SER A 106 2.77 11.50 9.82
CA SER A 106 2.58 11.26 11.26
C SER A 106 3.89 11.41 12.05
N LEU A 107 4.99 10.89 11.50
CA LEU A 107 6.31 10.98 12.15
C LEU A 107 6.82 12.43 12.16
N LYS A 108 6.68 13.15 11.02
CA LYS A 108 6.99 14.60 10.93
C LYS A 108 6.20 15.40 11.98
N GLY A 109 4.90 15.14 12.10
CA GLY A 109 4.05 15.81 13.10
C GLY A 109 4.44 15.51 14.54
N TYR A 110 4.84 14.28 14.83
CA TYR A 110 5.30 13.90 16.18
C TYR A 110 6.63 14.57 16.55
N LEU A 111 7.58 14.60 15.60
CA LEU A 111 8.89 15.24 15.81
C LEU A 111 8.84 16.78 15.65
N ASN A 112 7.69 17.32 15.28
CA ASN A 112 7.47 18.75 15.03
C ASN A 112 8.50 19.33 14.04
N THR A 113 8.75 18.64 12.93
CA THR A 113 9.69 19.08 11.88
C THR A 113 9.20 18.64 10.50
N ASP A 114 9.45 19.46 9.51
CA ASP A 114 9.16 19.15 8.10
C ASP A 114 10.27 18.34 7.42
N ASP A 115 11.49 18.38 7.96
CA ASP A 115 12.63 17.63 7.46
C ASP A 115 13.29 16.84 8.59
N ILE A 116 13.13 15.52 8.56
CA ILE A 116 13.71 14.59 9.53
C ILE A 116 15.08 14.16 9.00
N GLY A 117 16.16 14.52 9.69
CA GLY A 117 17.47 13.94 9.46
C GLY A 117 17.57 12.52 10.03
N PHE A 118 18.50 11.70 9.53
CA PHE A 118 18.74 10.36 10.08
C PHE A 118 19.15 10.40 11.56
N GLU A 119 19.81 11.46 12.00
CA GLU A 119 20.25 11.68 13.38
C GLU A 119 19.09 11.91 14.36
N LEU A 120 17.94 12.40 13.88
CA LEU A 120 16.74 12.58 14.70
C LEU A 120 16.00 11.27 14.96
N LEU A 121 16.29 10.23 14.18
CA LEU A 121 15.67 8.91 14.34
C LEU A 121 16.41 8.11 15.42
N THR A 122 16.37 8.60 16.65
CA THR A 122 16.90 7.87 17.80
C THR A 122 15.93 6.80 18.27
N ARG A 123 16.41 5.84 19.06
CA ARG A 123 15.57 4.82 19.69
C ARG A 123 14.46 5.46 20.52
N GLU A 124 14.80 6.49 21.31
CA GLU A 124 13.86 7.23 22.16
C GLU A 124 12.78 7.92 21.34
N ALA A 125 13.17 8.63 20.27
CA ALA A 125 12.23 9.32 19.39
C ALA A 125 11.26 8.34 18.72
N ILE A 126 11.74 7.20 18.22
CA ILE A 126 10.92 6.17 17.56
C ILE A 126 10.00 5.50 18.58
N SER A 127 10.51 5.13 19.78
CA SER A 127 9.69 4.51 20.83
C SER A 127 8.58 5.45 21.30
N GLY A 128 8.90 6.72 21.56
CA GLY A 128 7.90 7.73 21.93
C GLY A 128 6.84 7.97 20.85
N TRP A 129 7.23 7.92 19.56
CA TRP A 129 6.26 7.98 18.47
C TRP A 129 5.35 6.74 18.42
N ILE A 130 5.89 5.54 18.66
CA ILE A 130 5.10 4.30 18.74
C ILE A 130 4.10 4.39 19.91
N ASP A 131 4.52 4.89 21.05
CA ASP A 131 3.66 5.08 22.22
C ASP A 131 2.56 6.12 21.93
N PHE A 132 2.89 7.22 21.27
CA PHE A 132 1.92 8.20 20.77
C PHE A 132 0.84 7.56 19.86
N LEU A 133 1.25 6.60 19.03
CA LEU A 133 0.33 5.85 18.17
C LEU A 133 -0.45 4.75 18.93
N GLY A 134 -0.12 4.45 20.15
CA GLY A 134 -0.64 3.32 20.96
C GLY A 134 -2.16 3.23 21.02
N LYS A 135 -2.86 4.38 21.04
CA LYS A 135 -4.33 4.47 21.07
C LYS A 135 -4.98 4.11 19.72
N THR A 136 -4.21 3.98 18.65
CA THR A 136 -4.73 3.65 17.32
C THR A 136 -4.83 2.14 17.12
N LYS A 137 -5.90 1.67 16.45
CA LYS A 137 -6.09 0.22 16.22
C LYS A 137 -5.05 -0.38 15.27
N ARG A 138 -4.69 0.33 14.21
CA ARG A 138 -3.85 -0.18 13.12
C ARG A 138 -2.59 0.62 12.88
N ALA A 139 -2.62 1.94 13.06
CA ALA A 139 -1.48 2.80 12.77
C ALA A 139 -0.28 2.50 13.67
N LYS A 140 -0.49 2.11 14.93
CA LYS A 140 0.56 1.70 15.88
C LYS A 140 1.48 0.58 15.37
N THR A 141 0.99 -0.27 14.47
CA THR A 141 1.79 -1.32 13.83
C THR A 141 2.24 -0.91 12.44
N LEU A 142 1.31 -0.37 11.64
CA LEU A 142 1.50 -0.16 10.21
C LEU A 142 2.50 0.97 9.93
N TYR A 143 2.37 2.10 10.64
CA TYR A 143 3.23 3.26 10.39
C TYR A 143 4.69 3.01 10.77
N PRO A 144 5.00 2.49 11.98
CA PRO A 144 6.38 2.13 12.30
C PRO A 144 6.96 1.08 11.36
N THR A 145 6.16 0.10 10.92
CA THR A 145 6.59 -0.89 9.93
C THR A 145 6.98 -0.23 8.61
N CYS A 146 6.19 0.74 8.11
CA CYS A 146 6.51 1.47 6.89
C CYS A 146 7.82 2.26 7.03
N MET A 147 8.00 2.98 8.12
CA MET A 147 9.22 3.78 8.36
C MET A 147 10.46 2.90 8.54
N ARG A 148 10.34 1.78 9.24
CA ARG A 148 11.43 0.81 9.36
C ARG A 148 11.85 0.22 8.01
N LEU A 149 10.90 -0.06 7.12
CA LEU A 149 11.20 -0.56 5.78
C LEU A 149 11.96 0.48 4.95
N ILE A 150 11.54 1.76 4.99
CA ILE A 150 12.28 2.85 4.32
C ILE A 150 13.67 3.01 4.91
N PHE A 151 13.79 2.98 6.24
CA PHE A 151 15.08 3.11 6.91
C PHE A 151 16.04 1.97 6.53
N ASN A 152 15.57 0.73 6.51
CA ASN A 152 16.38 -0.42 6.11
C ASN A 152 16.82 -0.31 4.64
N GLU A 153 15.96 0.17 3.75
CA GLU A 153 16.35 0.46 2.35
C GLU A 153 17.43 1.55 2.29
N ALA A 154 17.28 2.61 3.10
CA ALA A 154 18.32 3.65 3.18
C ALA A 154 19.66 3.10 3.67
N VAL A 155 19.65 2.21 4.66
CA VAL A 155 20.86 1.51 5.13
C VAL A 155 21.54 0.75 3.98
N LEU A 156 20.75 -0.03 3.22
CA LEU A 156 21.30 -0.78 2.07
C LEU A 156 21.90 0.15 1.02
N VAL A 157 21.14 1.17 0.61
CA VAL A 157 21.62 2.16 -0.39
C VAL A 157 22.84 2.91 0.12
N SER A 158 22.95 3.21 1.42
CA SER A 158 24.08 3.93 2.00
C SER A 158 25.39 3.15 1.93
N GLN A 159 25.33 1.82 1.80
CA GLN A 159 26.51 0.94 1.70
C GLN A 159 27.06 0.85 0.27
N ASP A 160 26.30 1.27 -0.72
CA ASP A 160 26.76 1.25 -2.11
C ASP A 160 27.93 2.22 -2.31
N PRO A 161 29.03 1.81 -2.97
CA PRO A 161 30.20 2.68 -3.19
C PRO A 161 29.90 4.00 -3.93
N GLY A 162 28.79 4.02 -4.69
CA GLY A 162 28.31 5.18 -5.45
C GLY A 162 27.23 6.01 -4.75
N SER A 163 26.85 5.66 -3.53
CA SER A 163 25.73 6.30 -2.83
C SER A 163 26.01 7.77 -2.51
N ALA A 164 25.01 8.61 -2.72
CA ALA A 164 24.99 9.98 -2.24
C ALA A 164 24.68 10.07 -0.74
N ILE A 165 24.11 9.01 -0.13
CA ILE A 165 23.78 8.95 1.29
C ILE A 165 25.02 8.50 2.07
N GLU A 166 25.28 9.14 3.20
CA GLU A 166 26.32 8.71 4.12
C GLU A 166 26.07 7.30 4.65
N PRO A 167 27.13 6.48 4.85
CA PRO A 167 26.97 5.17 5.46
C PRO A 167 26.26 5.25 6.81
N ILE A 168 25.10 4.62 6.91
CA ILE A 168 24.32 4.55 8.15
C ILE A 168 24.87 3.38 8.96
N VAL A 169 25.65 3.69 10.01
CA VAL A 169 26.28 2.68 10.87
C VAL A 169 25.34 2.18 11.95
N TYR A 170 24.53 3.07 12.50
CA TYR A 170 23.59 2.75 13.59
C TYR A 170 22.18 2.59 13.07
N ASN A 171 21.56 1.45 13.40
CA ASN A 171 20.16 1.19 13.09
C ASN A 171 19.31 1.23 14.36
N PRO A 172 18.60 2.33 14.64
CA PRO A 172 17.76 2.47 15.83
C PRO A 172 16.61 1.48 15.90
N TRP A 173 16.18 0.93 14.75
CA TRP A 173 15.08 -0.03 14.65
C TRP A 173 15.44 -1.45 15.10
N SER A 174 16.73 -1.78 15.24
CA SER A 174 17.19 -3.13 15.57
C SER A 174 16.66 -3.63 16.91
N GLN A 175 16.45 -2.71 17.88
CA GLN A 175 15.98 -3.02 19.23
C GLN A 175 14.54 -2.57 19.49
N ILE A 176 13.79 -2.15 18.47
CA ILE A 176 12.43 -1.67 18.62
C ILE A 176 11.44 -2.79 18.32
N ILE A 177 10.60 -3.06 19.30
CA ILE A 177 9.47 -3.98 19.17
C ILE A 177 8.26 -3.18 18.70
N ILE A 178 7.81 -3.43 17.46
CA ILE A 178 6.59 -2.82 16.94
C ILE A 178 5.39 -3.57 17.50
N PRO A 179 4.43 -2.89 18.15
CA PRO A 179 3.23 -3.54 18.69
C PRO A 179 2.43 -4.27 17.60
N ARG A 180 1.79 -5.36 17.96
CA ARG A 180 0.87 -6.04 17.05
C ARG A 180 -0.39 -5.20 16.87
N SER A 181 -0.96 -5.22 15.66
CA SER A 181 -2.27 -4.62 15.42
C SER A 181 -3.35 -5.42 16.14
N ASP A 182 -4.39 -4.72 16.58
CA ASP A 182 -5.56 -5.40 17.08
C ASP A 182 -6.13 -6.30 15.96
N THR A 183 -6.41 -7.54 16.30
CA THR A 183 -7.04 -8.45 15.34
C THR A 183 -8.49 -8.02 15.16
N PRO A 184 -8.89 -7.56 13.96
CA PRO A 184 -10.30 -7.25 13.73
C PRO A 184 -11.13 -8.49 14.00
N ARG A 185 -12.18 -8.38 14.82
CA ARG A 185 -13.19 -9.44 14.89
C ARG A 185 -13.70 -9.69 13.46
N LYS A 186 -13.45 -10.86 12.94
CA LYS A 186 -14.04 -11.29 11.66
C LYS A 186 -15.54 -11.41 11.90
N LYS A 187 -16.31 -10.50 11.34
CA LYS A 187 -17.78 -10.55 11.42
C LYS A 187 -18.24 -11.44 10.27
N ALA A 188 -18.38 -12.74 10.52
CA ALA A 188 -19.31 -13.56 9.74
C ALA A 188 -20.66 -13.47 10.44
N VAL A 189 -21.73 -13.48 9.68
CA VAL A 189 -23.11 -13.55 10.21
C VAL A 189 -23.67 -14.95 10.01
N GLY A 190 -24.67 -15.30 10.79
CA GLY A 190 -25.39 -16.56 10.63
C GLY A 190 -26.21 -16.62 9.33
N VAL A 191 -26.66 -17.81 8.99
CA VAL A 191 -27.43 -18.04 7.74
C VAL A 191 -28.74 -17.23 7.74
N GLU A 192 -29.41 -17.16 8.87
CA GLU A 192 -30.70 -16.43 8.98
C GLU A 192 -30.52 -14.91 8.85
N GLU A 193 -29.45 -14.35 9.44
CA GLU A 193 -29.10 -12.94 9.25
C GLU A 193 -28.71 -12.66 7.80
N CYS A 194 -28.00 -13.59 7.15
CA CYS A 194 -27.64 -13.50 5.75
C CYS A 194 -28.90 -13.48 4.86
N ARG A 195 -29.84 -14.39 5.10
CA ARG A 195 -31.14 -14.44 4.43
C ARG A 195 -31.96 -13.16 4.64
N LYS A 196 -32.05 -12.67 5.88
CA LYS A 196 -32.73 -11.41 6.22
C LYS A 196 -32.16 -10.24 5.49
N PHE A 197 -30.83 -10.13 5.42
CA PHE A 197 -30.16 -9.03 4.74
C PHE A 197 -30.41 -9.04 3.22
N PHE A 198 -30.21 -10.17 2.57
CA PHE A 198 -30.37 -10.27 1.11
C PHE A 198 -31.84 -10.25 0.68
N GLY A 199 -32.74 -10.78 1.49
CA GLY A 199 -34.18 -10.78 1.26
C GLY A 199 -34.91 -9.49 1.66
N PHE A 200 -34.19 -8.53 2.30
CA PHE A 200 -34.83 -7.31 2.76
C PHE A 200 -35.39 -6.48 1.59
N ARG A 201 -36.65 -6.09 1.66
CA ARG A 201 -37.30 -5.22 0.68
C ARG A 201 -36.86 -3.76 0.90
N ILE A 202 -35.99 -3.29 0.05
CA ILE A 202 -35.59 -1.89 0.06
C ILE A 202 -36.67 -1.06 -0.64
N PRO A 203 -37.12 0.07 -0.05
CA PRO A 203 -38.09 0.96 -0.68
C PRO A 203 -37.62 1.41 -2.06
N SER A 204 -38.52 1.49 -3.04
CA SER A 204 -38.22 1.89 -4.41
C SER A 204 -37.79 3.36 -4.52
N SER A 205 -38.17 4.21 -3.54
CA SER A 205 -37.87 5.64 -3.48
C SER A 205 -37.47 6.03 -2.05
N GLY A 206 -36.85 7.22 -1.93
CA GLY A 206 -36.42 7.78 -0.65
C GLY A 206 -34.91 7.98 -0.55
N LYS A 207 -34.52 8.76 0.47
CA LYS A 207 -33.10 9.13 0.67
C LYS A 207 -32.22 7.90 0.94
N GLY A 208 -31.36 7.59 -0.01
CA GLY A 208 -30.42 6.48 0.12
C GLY A 208 -30.91 5.12 -0.39
N ALA A 209 -32.17 5.01 -0.88
CA ALA A 209 -32.72 3.75 -1.40
C ALA A 209 -31.87 3.16 -2.54
N LYS A 210 -31.48 3.95 -3.55
CA LYS A 210 -30.61 3.51 -4.64
C LYS A 210 -29.25 3.02 -4.13
N LYS A 211 -28.65 3.73 -3.13
CA LYS A 211 -27.39 3.32 -2.53
C LYS A 211 -27.52 2.00 -1.78
N ALA A 212 -28.55 1.84 -0.97
CA ALA A 212 -28.86 0.61 -0.26
C ALA A 212 -29.05 -0.57 -1.23
N GLN A 213 -29.83 -0.35 -2.31
CA GLN A 213 -30.05 -1.35 -3.36
C GLN A 213 -28.73 -1.79 -4.01
N THR A 214 -27.91 -0.82 -4.46
CA THR A 214 -26.60 -1.14 -5.07
C THR A 214 -25.70 -1.88 -4.08
N GLY A 215 -25.62 -1.41 -2.83
CA GLY A 215 -24.79 -2.05 -1.79
C GLY A 215 -25.17 -3.50 -1.53
N ARG A 216 -26.47 -3.77 -1.38
CA ARG A 216 -27.01 -5.12 -1.21
C ARG A 216 -26.75 -6.00 -2.44
N ASP A 217 -27.04 -5.51 -3.62
CA ASP A 217 -26.92 -6.28 -4.86
C ASP A 217 -25.48 -6.63 -5.19
N VAL A 218 -24.53 -5.69 -4.97
CA VAL A 218 -23.11 -5.96 -5.15
C VAL A 218 -22.58 -6.95 -4.11
N ALA A 219 -23.06 -6.87 -2.87
CA ALA A 219 -22.73 -7.85 -1.84
C ALA A 219 -23.27 -9.24 -2.21
N LEU A 220 -24.49 -9.31 -2.73
CA LEU A 220 -25.11 -10.56 -3.20
C LEU A 220 -24.38 -11.13 -4.41
N LEU A 221 -24.04 -10.29 -5.41
CA LEU A 221 -23.26 -10.71 -6.58
C LEU A 221 -21.91 -11.30 -6.16
N SER A 222 -21.21 -10.63 -5.23
CA SER A 222 -19.97 -11.15 -4.66
C SER A 222 -20.19 -12.51 -3.98
N PHE A 223 -21.24 -12.63 -3.17
CA PHE A 223 -21.59 -13.87 -2.46
C PHE A 223 -21.85 -15.02 -3.44
N CYS A 224 -22.60 -14.76 -4.51
CA CYS A 224 -22.87 -15.71 -5.59
C CYS A 224 -21.62 -16.13 -6.38
N LEU A 225 -20.53 -15.39 -6.25
CA LEU A 225 -19.23 -15.64 -6.91
C LEU A 225 -18.13 -15.98 -5.86
N ALA A 226 -18.47 -16.82 -4.88
CA ALA A 226 -17.58 -17.26 -3.79
C ALA A 226 -16.87 -16.11 -3.05
N GLY A 227 -17.58 -15.00 -2.86
CA GLY A 227 -17.06 -13.83 -2.17
C GLY A 227 -16.02 -13.06 -2.98
N MET A 228 -16.14 -12.96 -4.31
CA MET A 228 -15.28 -12.15 -5.17
C MET A 228 -15.17 -10.72 -4.64
N ASN A 229 -13.94 -10.14 -4.65
CA ASN A 229 -13.75 -8.79 -4.11
C ASN A 229 -14.44 -7.70 -4.96
N THR A 230 -14.90 -6.64 -4.32
CA THR A 230 -15.54 -5.48 -4.98
C THR A 230 -14.67 -4.87 -6.07
N VAL A 231 -13.34 -4.81 -5.85
CA VAL A 231 -12.39 -4.28 -6.84
C VAL A 231 -12.33 -5.17 -8.07
N ASP A 232 -12.42 -6.49 -7.89
CA ASP A 232 -12.40 -7.44 -8.99
C ASP A 232 -13.72 -7.35 -9.78
N LEU A 233 -14.87 -7.28 -9.11
CA LEU A 233 -16.17 -6.99 -9.75
C LEU A 233 -16.17 -5.70 -10.55
N TYR A 234 -15.61 -4.61 -10.00
CA TYR A 234 -15.50 -3.32 -10.69
C TYR A 234 -14.67 -3.41 -11.98
N LYS A 235 -13.66 -4.28 -12.02
CA LYS A 235 -12.74 -4.40 -13.13
C LYS A 235 -13.14 -5.41 -14.19
N LEU A 236 -14.13 -6.26 -13.95
CA LEU A 236 -14.56 -7.28 -14.91
C LEU A 236 -14.86 -6.67 -16.26
N ARG A 237 -14.39 -7.36 -17.32
CA ARG A 237 -14.62 -7.03 -18.71
C ARG A 237 -15.59 -8.03 -19.34
N LYS A 238 -16.24 -7.66 -20.42
CA LYS A 238 -17.08 -8.58 -21.21
C LYS A 238 -16.30 -9.79 -21.69
N SER A 239 -15.02 -9.61 -22.04
CA SER A 239 -14.12 -10.71 -22.43
C SER A 239 -13.85 -11.72 -21.31
N ASP A 240 -14.09 -11.34 -20.05
CA ASP A 240 -13.89 -12.23 -18.90
C ASP A 240 -15.07 -13.17 -18.69
N LEU A 241 -16.24 -12.89 -19.30
CA LEU A 241 -17.41 -13.78 -19.25
C LEU A 241 -17.46 -14.64 -20.51
N LYS A 242 -17.25 -15.95 -20.36
CA LYS A 242 -17.25 -16.92 -21.47
C LYS A 242 -18.10 -18.13 -21.09
N ASN A 243 -19.11 -18.44 -21.87
CA ASN A 243 -19.96 -19.64 -21.68
C ASN A 243 -20.49 -19.78 -20.24
N GLY A 244 -20.90 -18.67 -19.62
CA GLY A 244 -21.42 -18.69 -18.23
C GLY A 244 -20.33 -18.83 -17.16
N ILE A 245 -19.07 -18.68 -17.49
CA ILE A 245 -17.93 -18.72 -16.58
C ILE A 245 -17.22 -17.37 -16.58
N ILE A 246 -16.97 -16.80 -15.41
CA ILE A 246 -16.13 -15.61 -15.24
C ILE A 246 -14.69 -16.07 -15.02
N CYS A 247 -13.81 -15.64 -15.93
CA CYS A 247 -12.38 -15.89 -15.93
C CYS A 247 -11.64 -14.60 -15.58
N TYR A 248 -10.99 -14.51 -14.43
CA TYR A 248 -10.35 -13.26 -13.98
C TYR A 248 -9.06 -13.49 -13.21
N CYS A 249 -8.20 -12.47 -13.19
CA CYS A 249 -7.03 -12.42 -12.33
C CYS A 249 -7.33 -11.53 -11.11
N ARG A 250 -7.10 -12.06 -9.91
CA ARG A 250 -7.38 -11.33 -8.67
C ARG A 250 -6.44 -10.14 -8.49
N SER A 251 -6.94 -8.93 -8.62
CA SER A 251 -6.18 -7.67 -8.63
C SER A 251 -5.21 -7.49 -7.44
N LYS A 252 -5.58 -8.00 -6.26
CA LYS A 252 -4.74 -7.87 -5.04
C LYS A 252 -3.45 -8.67 -5.12
N THR A 253 -3.40 -9.77 -5.87
CA THR A 253 -2.32 -10.76 -5.85
C THR A 253 -1.77 -11.11 -7.23
N GLU A 254 -2.36 -10.59 -8.30
CA GLU A 254 -1.96 -10.82 -9.68
C GLU A 254 -0.45 -10.63 -9.91
N GLY A 255 0.11 -9.48 -9.56
CA GLY A 255 1.53 -9.18 -9.71
C GLY A 255 2.48 -9.86 -8.72
N ARG A 256 1.97 -10.76 -7.85
CA ARG A 256 2.77 -11.44 -6.81
C ARG A 256 2.77 -12.96 -6.96
N ARG A 257 1.91 -13.50 -7.80
CA ARG A 257 1.73 -14.93 -8.01
C ARG A 257 2.20 -15.32 -9.41
N LYS A 258 2.89 -16.45 -9.53
CA LYS A 258 3.33 -16.98 -10.83
C LYS A 258 2.17 -17.34 -11.76
N ASP A 259 1.00 -17.73 -11.20
CA ASP A 259 -0.24 -18.03 -11.90
C ASP A 259 -1.11 -16.78 -12.13
N SER A 260 -0.55 -15.57 -11.94
CA SER A 260 -1.26 -14.28 -12.04
C SER A 260 -2.55 -14.23 -11.22
N ALA A 261 -2.68 -15.08 -10.21
CA ALA A 261 -3.90 -15.26 -9.43
C ALA A 261 -5.15 -15.49 -10.28
N TYR A 262 -5.01 -16.24 -11.38
CA TYR A 262 -6.10 -16.60 -12.26
C TYR A 262 -7.13 -17.48 -11.55
N MET A 263 -8.41 -17.27 -11.87
CA MET A 263 -9.54 -17.98 -11.29
C MET A 263 -10.70 -18.05 -12.28
N GLU A 264 -11.38 -19.16 -12.29
CA GLU A 264 -12.64 -19.34 -13.00
C GLU A 264 -13.77 -19.57 -12.01
N MET A 265 -14.91 -18.90 -12.22
CA MET A 265 -16.10 -19.07 -11.39
C MET A 265 -17.33 -19.17 -12.28
N ARG A 266 -18.09 -20.27 -12.12
CA ARG A 266 -19.37 -20.45 -12.80
C ARG A 266 -20.38 -19.43 -12.29
N VAL A 267 -21.08 -18.79 -13.20
CA VAL A 267 -22.12 -17.81 -12.91
C VAL A 267 -23.39 -18.56 -12.50
N THR A 268 -23.84 -18.35 -11.26
CA THR A 268 -25.10 -18.91 -10.78
C THR A 268 -26.29 -18.15 -11.40
N PRO A 269 -27.52 -18.71 -11.47
CA PRO A 269 -28.69 -18.01 -12.00
C PRO A 269 -28.91 -16.64 -11.35
N MET A 270 -28.82 -16.57 -10.03
CA MET A 270 -28.94 -15.32 -9.27
C MET A 270 -27.85 -14.30 -9.61
N ALA A 271 -26.62 -14.75 -9.85
CA ALA A 271 -25.54 -13.87 -10.31
C ALA A 271 -25.81 -13.36 -11.73
N ALA A 272 -26.37 -14.19 -12.61
CA ALA A 272 -26.70 -13.80 -13.98
C ALA A 272 -27.74 -12.67 -14.02
N GLU A 273 -28.78 -12.74 -13.19
CA GLU A 273 -29.79 -11.68 -13.05
C GLU A 273 -29.16 -10.35 -12.60
N LEU A 274 -28.23 -10.41 -11.63
CA LEU A 274 -27.52 -9.22 -11.15
C LEU A 274 -26.54 -8.66 -12.19
N ILE A 275 -25.85 -9.52 -12.94
CA ILE A 275 -24.98 -9.12 -14.02
C ILE A 275 -25.80 -8.40 -15.09
N GLU A 276 -26.92 -8.94 -15.51
CA GLU A 276 -27.79 -8.31 -16.51
C GLU A 276 -28.35 -6.98 -16.02
N LYS A 277 -28.75 -6.90 -14.73
CA LYS A 277 -29.23 -5.65 -14.09
C LYS A 277 -28.21 -4.52 -14.12
N TYR A 278 -26.93 -4.83 -13.95
CA TYR A 278 -25.84 -3.86 -13.89
C TYR A 278 -24.92 -3.87 -15.11
N LYS A 279 -25.33 -4.53 -16.18
CA LYS A 279 -24.58 -4.66 -17.42
C LYS A 279 -24.18 -3.30 -17.99
N ALA A 280 -22.94 -3.21 -18.42
CA ALA A 280 -22.47 -2.05 -19.16
C ALA A 280 -23.03 -2.06 -20.59
N PRO A 281 -23.26 -0.89 -21.21
CA PRO A 281 -23.66 -0.78 -22.61
C PRO A 281 -22.70 -1.51 -23.57
N ASP A 282 -23.18 -1.84 -24.76
CA ASP A 282 -22.45 -2.69 -25.71
C ASP A 282 -21.15 -2.06 -26.23
N ASP A 283 -21.05 -0.76 -26.26
CA ASP A 283 -19.87 0.02 -26.62
C ASP A 283 -18.79 0.10 -25.53
N ASP A 284 -19.07 -0.42 -24.33
CA ASP A 284 -18.14 -0.42 -23.20
C ASP A 284 -17.40 -1.77 -23.10
N GLU A 285 -16.12 -1.75 -22.75
CA GLU A 285 -15.35 -2.97 -22.49
C GLU A 285 -15.72 -3.65 -21.19
N ARG A 286 -16.29 -2.90 -20.23
CA ARG A 286 -16.65 -3.40 -18.90
C ARG A 286 -17.84 -4.35 -18.98
N LEU A 287 -17.83 -5.33 -18.10
CA LEU A 287 -19.00 -6.20 -17.91
C LEU A 287 -20.11 -5.47 -17.18
N LEU A 288 -19.75 -4.68 -16.17
CA LEU A 288 -20.66 -3.98 -15.27
C LEU A 288 -20.45 -2.47 -15.39
N SER A 289 -21.53 -1.69 -15.34
CA SER A 289 -21.53 -0.23 -15.57
C SER A 289 -21.05 0.63 -14.40
N PHE A 290 -20.36 0.06 -13.42
CA PHE A 290 -19.98 0.77 -12.19
C PHE A 290 -18.96 1.88 -12.42
N ASP A 291 -18.06 1.76 -13.39
CA ASP A 291 -17.04 2.74 -13.73
C ASP A 291 -17.62 4.03 -14.34
N ARG A 292 -18.80 3.98 -14.94
CA ARG A 292 -19.51 5.18 -15.42
C ARG A 292 -19.93 6.12 -14.28
N SER A 293 -20.17 5.58 -13.09
CA SER A 293 -20.58 6.36 -11.91
C SER A 293 -19.42 6.63 -10.95
N TYR A 294 -18.34 5.86 -11.05
CA TYR A 294 -17.20 5.91 -10.13
C TYR A 294 -15.89 5.82 -10.91
N SER A 295 -15.17 6.93 -11.05
CA SER A 295 -13.90 7.00 -11.79
C SER A 295 -12.80 6.10 -11.21
N TYR A 296 -12.95 5.67 -9.95
CA TYR A 296 -11.95 4.83 -9.25
C TYR A 296 -12.63 3.69 -8.49
N ALA A 297 -12.07 2.50 -8.59
CA ALA A 297 -12.53 1.33 -7.83
C ALA A 297 -12.69 1.59 -6.32
N ARG A 298 -11.80 2.42 -5.73
CA ARG A 298 -11.87 2.79 -4.31
C ARG A 298 -13.14 3.55 -3.96
N SER A 299 -13.56 4.47 -4.81
CA SER A 299 -14.80 5.24 -4.60
C SER A 299 -16.02 4.32 -4.67
N PHE A 300 -16.01 3.37 -5.62
CA PHE A 300 -17.03 2.33 -5.72
C PHE A 300 -17.09 1.44 -4.47
N VAL A 301 -15.95 0.94 -3.99
CA VAL A 301 -15.88 0.15 -2.74
C VAL A 301 -16.50 0.91 -1.57
N SER A 302 -16.15 2.18 -1.40
CA SER A 302 -16.70 3.03 -0.33
C SER A 302 -18.21 3.24 -0.47
N TYR A 303 -18.69 3.36 -1.71
CA TYR A 303 -20.12 3.48 -1.98
C TYR A 303 -20.88 2.21 -1.64
N VAL A 304 -20.35 1.04 -2.00
CA VAL A 304 -20.92 -0.27 -1.68
C VAL A 304 -21.02 -0.47 -0.16
N ASP A 305 -19.91 -0.22 0.57
CA ASP A 305 -19.92 -0.33 2.04
C ASP A 305 -20.93 0.64 2.68
N SER A 306 -21.04 1.87 2.17
CA SER A 306 -22.05 2.83 2.62
C SER A 306 -23.48 2.38 2.31
N GLY A 307 -23.67 1.67 1.20
CA GLY A 307 -24.97 1.06 0.83
C GLY A 307 -25.35 -0.09 1.75
N ILE A 308 -24.39 -0.96 2.06
CA ILE A 308 -24.59 -2.06 3.02
C ILE A 308 -24.95 -1.48 4.40
N ALA A 309 -24.23 -0.47 4.87
CA ALA A 309 -24.52 0.22 6.13
C ALA A 309 -25.96 0.80 6.14
N LYS A 310 -26.42 1.32 4.99
CA LYS A 310 -27.80 1.83 4.89
C LYS A 310 -28.85 0.72 4.98
N VAL A 311 -28.60 -0.48 4.44
CA VAL A 311 -29.47 -1.64 4.64
C VAL A 311 -29.46 -2.05 6.11
N CYS A 312 -28.29 -2.08 6.78
CA CYS A 312 -28.22 -2.38 8.21
C CYS A 312 -29.03 -1.38 9.06
N GLU A 313 -28.99 -0.10 8.72
CA GLU A 313 -29.82 0.94 9.35
C GLU A 313 -31.32 0.66 9.16
N MET A 314 -31.73 0.31 7.94
CA MET A 314 -33.12 -0.03 7.63
C MET A 314 -33.59 -1.31 8.34
N LEU A 315 -32.68 -2.26 8.62
CA LEU A 315 -32.92 -3.46 9.41
C LEU A 315 -32.94 -3.18 10.92
N GLY A 316 -32.69 -1.95 11.37
CA GLY A 316 -32.68 -1.57 12.79
C GLY A 316 -31.44 -2.04 13.56
N LEU A 317 -30.34 -2.37 12.88
CA LEU A 317 -29.10 -2.78 13.56
C LEU A 317 -28.43 -1.59 14.24
N SER A 318 -27.71 -1.84 15.34
CA SER A 318 -26.84 -0.83 15.97
C SER A 318 -25.64 -0.54 15.07
N LYS A 319 -25.06 0.68 15.12
CA LYS A 319 -23.89 1.05 14.31
C LYS A 319 -22.69 0.12 14.52
N GLU A 320 -22.57 -0.46 15.71
CA GLU A 320 -21.49 -1.38 16.05
C GLU A 320 -21.65 -2.74 15.35
N ASP A 321 -22.88 -3.08 15.01
CA ASP A 321 -23.26 -4.33 14.37
C ASP A 321 -23.41 -4.23 12.85
N TYR A 322 -23.17 -3.06 12.28
CA TYR A 322 -23.25 -2.89 10.83
C TYR A 322 -22.31 -3.85 10.11
N TYR A 323 -22.83 -4.40 9.03
CA TYR A 323 -22.09 -5.25 8.12
C TYR A 323 -21.24 -4.39 7.18
N SER A 324 -20.20 -5.01 6.64
CA SER A 324 -19.41 -4.51 5.54
C SER A 324 -19.42 -5.52 4.40
N PHE A 325 -18.92 -5.14 3.25
CA PHE A 325 -18.73 -6.08 2.15
C PHE A 325 -17.96 -7.34 2.57
N TYR A 326 -16.92 -7.18 3.37
CA TYR A 326 -16.14 -8.31 3.88
C TYR A 326 -16.90 -9.22 4.84
N THR A 327 -17.95 -8.73 5.49
CA THR A 327 -18.84 -9.58 6.32
C THR A 327 -19.38 -10.71 5.48
N PHE A 328 -19.93 -10.44 4.30
CA PHE A 328 -20.52 -11.46 3.43
C PHE A 328 -19.48 -12.40 2.82
N ARG A 329 -18.29 -11.91 2.51
CA ARG A 329 -17.18 -12.76 2.11
C ARG A 329 -16.75 -13.72 3.23
N HIS A 330 -16.72 -13.26 4.48
CA HIS A 330 -16.44 -14.11 5.64
C HIS A 330 -17.58 -15.08 5.91
N THR A 331 -18.84 -14.63 5.73
CA THR A 331 -20.03 -15.47 5.87
C THR A 331 -20.01 -16.62 4.87
N TRP A 332 -19.72 -16.34 3.58
CA TRP A 332 -19.58 -17.37 2.58
C TRP A 332 -18.55 -18.43 3.00
N ALA A 333 -17.36 -18.00 3.41
CA ALA A 333 -16.29 -18.92 3.85
C ALA A 333 -16.68 -19.73 5.09
N THR A 334 -17.41 -19.12 6.02
CA THR A 334 -17.88 -19.77 7.26
C THR A 334 -18.94 -20.83 6.95
N ILE A 335 -19.90 -20.51 6.09
CA ILE A 335 -20.94 -21.46 5.65
C ILE A 335 -20.31 -22.61 4.85
N ALA A 336 -19.43 -22.32 3.89
CA ALA A 336 -18.71 -23.34 3.13
C ALA A 336 -17.98 -24.32 4.05
N ARG A 337 -17.33 -23.83 5.11
CA ARG A 337 -16.59 -24.66 6.06
C ARG A 337 -17.51 -25.42 7.02
N ASN A 338 -18.43 -24.72 7.67
CA ASN A 338 -19.15 -25.24 8.82
C ASN A 338 -20.43 -26.00 8.42
N GLU A 339 -21.11 -25.52 7.38
CA GLU A 339 -22.42 -26.04 6.97
C GLU A 339 -22.30 -26.97 5.75
N CYS A 340 -21.37 -26.66 4.82
CA CYS A 340 -21.18 -27.49 3.63
C CYS A 340 -20.00 -28.47 3.76
N GLY A 341 -19.34 -28.56 4.92
CA GLY A 341 -18.31 -29.55 5.22
C GLY A 341 -16.99 -29.38 4.45
N ALA A 342 -16.77 -28.24 3.76
CA ALA A 342 -15.57 -28.03 2.97
C ALA A 342 -14.31 -27.92 3.85
N SER A 343 -13.17 -28.45 3.38
CA SER A 343 -11.86 -28.26 4.00
C SER A 343 -11.40 -26.80 3.90
N LEU A 344 -10.47 -26.39 4.75
CA LEU A 344 -9.86 -25.05 4.65
C LEU A 344 -9.15 -24.82 3.31
N SER A 345 -8.61 -25.92 2.71
CA SER A 345 -7.97 -25.87 1.39
C SER A 345 -8.99 -25.58 0.28
N GLU A 346 -10.16 -26.25 0.27
CA GLU A 346 -11.23 -26.04 -0.70
C GLU A 346 -11.81 -24.64 -0.58
N VAL A 347 -12.09 -24.16 0.66
CA VAL A 347 -12.52 -22.78 0.91
C VAL A 347 -11.47 -21.79 0.40
N GLY A 348 -10.20 -22.01 0.71
CA GLY A 348 -9.10 -21.17 0.25
C GLY A 348 -8.97 -21.17 -1.28
N PHE A 349 -9.15 -22.32 -1.93
CA PHE A 349 -9.13 -22.45 -3.39
C PHE A 349 -10.31 -21.67 -4.02
N ALA A 350 -11.53 -21.89 -3.58
CA ALA A 350 -12.71 -21.19 -4.11
C ALA A 350 -12.64 -19.66 -3.92
N MET A 351 -12.01 -19.20 -2.85
CA MET A 351 -11.77 -17.78 -2.59
C MET A 351 -10.52 -17.20 -3.27
N ASN A 352 -9.84 -17.97 -4.12
CA ASN A 352 -8.58 -17.60 -4.77
C ASN A 352 -7.49 -17.15 -3.77
N HIS A 353 -7.34 -17.87 -2.65
CA HIS A 353 -6.22 -17.68 -1.73
C HIS A 353 -5.01 -18.51 -2.15
N LEU A 354 -3.80 -18.03 -1.82
CA LEU A 354 -2.57 -18.77 -2.07
C LEU A 354 -2.57 -20.06 -1.22
N GLN A 355 -2.40 -21.22 -1.85
CA GLN A 355 -2.16 -22.49 -1.16
C GLN A 355 -0.66 -22.76 -1.08
N ARG A 356 -0.20 -23.51 -0.06
CA ARG A 356 1.23 -23.70 0.21
C ARG A 356 1.99 -24.55 -0.84
N ASP A 357 1.28 -25.39 -1.62
CA ASP A 357 1.88 -26.36 -2.53
C ASP A 357 2.15 -25.78 -3.94
N SER A 358 2.90 -24.69 -4.01
CA SER A 358 3.11 -23.93 -5.25
C SER A 358 3.96 -24.66 -6.30
N VAL A 359 4.80 -25.63 -5.92
CA VAL A 359 5.67 -26.35 -6.86
C VAL A 359 4.89 -27.39 -7.66
N THR A 360 4.06 -28.19 -7.02
CA THR A 360 3.21 -29.22 -7.67
C THR A 360 2.19 -28.60 -8.63
N ARG A 361 1.75 -27.38 -8.36
CA ARG A 361 0.80 -26.63 -9.20
C ARG A 361 1.30 -26.40 -10.63
N GLY A 362 2.61 -26.29 -10.86
CA GLY A 362 3.18 -26.10 -12.20
C GLY A 362 3.02 -27.31 -13.12
N TYR A 363 2.69 -28.49 -12.58
CA TYR A 363 2.55 -29.74 -13.35
C TYR A 363 1.10 -30.15 -13.62
N ILE A 364 0.11 -29.47 -13.01
CA ILE A 364 -1.29 -29.88 -13.07
C ILE A 364 -2.09 -28.83 -13.85
N LYS A 365 -2.85 -29.27 -14.87
CA LYS A 365 -3.87 -28.43 -15.48
C LYS A 365 -4.97 -28.18 -14.44
N PHE A 366 -5.21 -26.90 -14.11
CA PHE A 366 -6.21 -26.54 -13.11
C PHE A 366 -7.61 -26.92 -13.58
N ASP A 367 -8.31 -27.62 -12.72
CA ASP A 367 -9.76 -27.80 -12.77
C ASP A 367 -10.39 -26.92 -11.68
N PHE A 368 -11.22 -25.98 -12.07
CA PHE A 368 -11.94 -25.09 -11.18
C PHE A 368 -13.32 -25.60 -10.79
N SER A 369 -13.76 -26.74 -11.34
CA SER A 369 -15.08 -27.33 -11.04
C SER A 369 -15.29 -27.58 -9.54
N PRO A 370 -14.32 -28.00 -8.70
CA PRO A 370 -14.54 -28.15 -7.27
C PRO A 370 -14.91 -26.82 -6.56
N ALA A 371 -14.40 -25.69 -7.08
CA ALA A 371 -14.76 -24.38 -6.55
C ALA A 371 -16.19 -23.98 -6.94
N TRP A 372 -16.62 -24.36 -8.14
CA TRP A 372 -18.00 -24.12 -8.61
C TRP A 372 -19.00 -24.93 -7.82
N GLU A 373 -18.74 -26.23 -7.65
CA GLU A 373 -19.59 -27.15 -6.89
C GLU A 373 -19.72 -26.73 -5.42
N LEU A 374 -18.60 -26.30 -4.80
CA LEU A 374 -18.64 -25.77 -3.45
C LEU A 374 -19.49 -24.50 -3.39
N ASN A 375 -19.36 -23.59 -4.37
CA ASN A 375 -20.14 -22.37 -4.41
C ASN A 375 -21.64 -22.67 -4.59
N GLU A 376 -21.99 -23.60 -5.45
CA GLU A 376 -23.37 -24.04 -5.67
C GLU A 376 -23.98 -24.63 -4.38
N ARG A 377 -23.26 -25.49 -3.66
CA ARG A 377 -23.69 -26.02 -2.34
C ARG A 377 -23.94 -24.91 -1.33
N VAL A 378 -23.07 -23.87 -1.28
CA VAL A 378 -23.28 -22.74 -0.38
C VAL A 378 -24.52 -21.93 -0.78
N MET A 379 -24.71 -21.69 -2.09
CA MET A 379 -25.86 -20.97 -2.61
C MET A 379 -27.16 -21.73 -2.30
N GLU A 380 -27.17 -23.02 -2.54
CA GLU A 380 -28.33 -23.90 -2.25
C GLU A 380 -28.64 -23.88 -0.75
N PHE A 381 -27.62 -24.04 0.10
CA PHE A 381 -27.82 -24.05 1.56
C PHE A 381 -28.42 -22.72 2.07
N VAL A 382 -28.02 -21.58 1.48
CA VAL A 382 -28.50 -20.26 1.93
C VAL A 382 -29.87 -19.91 1.32
N PHE A 383 -30.10 -20.20 0.05
CA PHE A 383 -31.23 -19.60 -0.69
C PHE A 383 -32.31 -20.61 -1.09
N SER A 384 -32.10 -21.94 -0.96
CA SER A 384 -33.16 -22.89 -1.19
C SER A 384 -34.22 -22.80 -0.07
N PRO A 385 -35.52 -22.86 -0.41
CA PRO A 385 -36.55 -22.94 0.58
C PRO A 385 -36.37 -24.23 1.41
N LYS A 386 -36.48 -24.10 2.72
CA LYS A 386 -36.57 -25.26 3.62
C LYS A 386 -37.93 -25.89 3.50
#